data_d8c5668241172325642d63378de6d6ec
#
_entry.id   d8c5668241172325642d63378de6d6ec
#
_cell.length_a   1.000
_cell.length_b   1.000
_cell.length_c   1.000
_cell.angle_alpha   90.00
_cell.angle_beta   90.00
_cell.angle_gamma   90.00
#
_symmetry.space_group_name_H-M   'P 1'
#
loop_
_entity.id
_entity.type
_entity.pdbx_description
1 polymer ?
#
loop_
_entity_poly.entity_id
_entity_poly.type
_entity_poly.pdbx_seq_one_letter_code
_entity_poly.pdbx_strand_id
1 'polypeptide(L)'
;MKGTKAMIDSYVALDIETTGLNPAADRIIEIGMARVCNGNVADTYSTLVNPGIKISDRIIELTHIHNEELTDKPRINELIDDVIQFIGDYPILGHNVIFDYSFLKKAAVNNNLVFPSAGIDTLKMARRILPELEHKKLDYLCEYLKIDPGNSHRALDDALSASGIYWKMYTIKLDDSGFEIPSELVYSVKKDSPITQAQRNYLTALVVKHNVKLDIPIDEMTKSIASRNIDKILSEYGK
;
A
#
# COMPACT_ATOMS: atom_id res chain seq x y z
N MET A 1 29.65 12.11 26.53
CA MET A 1 29.62 12.03 25.07
C MET A 1 28.28 11.38 24.70
N LYS A 2 27.34 12.12 24.09
CA LYS A 2 26.16 11.50 23.49
C LYS A 2 26.67 10.76 22.25
N GLY A 3 26.62 9.43 22.27
CA GLY A 3 26.98 8.64 21.09
C GLY A 3 26.11 9.10 19.92
N THR A 4 26.73 9.44 18.80
CA THR A 4 26.03 9.61 17.53
C THR A 4 25.26 8.33 17.25
N LYS A 5 23.93 8.38 17.32
CA LYS A 5 23.09 7.26 16.93
C LYS A 5 23.29 7.02 15.45
N ALA A 6 23.60 5.79 15.09
CA ALA A 6 23.83 5.43 13.70
C ALA A 6 22.52 5.46 12.91
N MET A 7 22.60 5.91 11.68
CA MET A 7 21.53 5.79 10.69
C MET A 7 21.12 4.32 10.51
N ILE A 8 19.85 4.06 10.29
CA ILE A 8 19.39 2.74 9.87
C ILE A 8 19.77 2.56 8.40
N ASP A 9 20.70 1.68 8.12
CA ASP A 9 21.27 1.44 6.79
C ASP A 9 20.79 0.14 6.14
N SER A 10 19.95 -0.60 6.88
CA SER A 10 19.41 -1.89 6.43
C SER A 10 17.90 -1.95 6.69
N TYR A 11 17.11 -1.99 5.63
CA TYR A 11 15.65 -1.93 5.63
C TYR A 11 15.08 -2.46 4.31
N VAL A 12 13.76 -2.61 4.24
CA VAL A 12 13.04 -2.81 2.97
C VAL A 12 12.26 -1.53 2.66
N ALA A 13 12.67 -0.83 1.59
CA ALA A 13 11.84 0.23 1.02
C ALA A 13 10.63 -0.40 0.34
N LEU A 14 9.45 0.15 0.58
CA LEU A 14 8.16 -0.40 0.14
C LEU A 14 7.25 0.73 -0.34
N ASP A 15 6.59 0.47 -1.44
CA ASP A 15 5.46 1.23 -1.92
C ASP A 15 4.45 0.29 -2.60
N ILE A 16 3.16 0.65 -2.63
CA ILE A 16 2.11 -0.10 -3.30
C ILE A 16 1.18 0.82 -4.08
N GLU A 17 0.73 0.35 -5.25
CA GLU A 17 -0.39 0.95 -5.95
C GLU A 17 -1.70 0.22 -5.60
N THR A 18 -2.80 0.98 -5.52
CA THR A 18 -4.09 0.46 -5.06
C THR A 18 -5.26 1.02 -5.86
N THR A 19 -6.41 0.35 -5.78
CA THR A 19 -7.66 0.83 -6.41
C THR A 19 -8.30 2.00 -5.67
N GLY A 20 -7.77 2.39 -4.50
CA GLY A 20 -8.27 3.48 -3.67
C GLY A 20 -7.61 3.51 -2.29
N LEU A 21 -8.13 4.31 -1.38
CA LEU A 21 -7.44 4.66 -0.13
C LEU A 21 -7.84 3.82 1.10
N ASN A 22 -8.83 2.94 0.98
CA ASN A 22 -9.38 2.23 2.12
C ASN A 22 -9.03 0.73 2.10
N PRO A 23 -8.13 0.22 2.96
CA PRO A 23 -7.72 -1.19 2.98
C PRO A 23 -8.88 -2.19 3.21
N ALA A 24 -9.99 -1.74 3.79
CA ALA A 24 -11.18 -2.59 3.96
C ALA A 24 -12.02 -2.70 2.69
N ALA A 25 -11.79 -1.84 1.70
CA ALA A 25 -12.58 -1.72 0.47
C ALA A 25 -11.78 -1.95 -0.79
N ASP A 26 -10.61 -1.36 -0.80
CA ASP A 26 -9.79 -1.26 -1.98
C ASP A 26 -8.76 -2.40 -2.05
N ARG A 27 -8.12 -2.54 -3.19
CA ARG A 27 -7.26 -3.67 -3.53
C ARG A 27 -5.90 -3.18 -3.96
N ILE A 28 -4.87 -3.97 -3.67
CA ILE A 28 -3.53 -3.75 -4.21
C ILE A 28 -3.54 -4.12 -5.70
N ILE A 29 -2.85 -3.32 -6.52
CA ILE A 29 -2.66 -3.55 -7.96
C ILE A 29 -1.17 -3.65 -8.35
N GLU A 30 -0.27 -3.09 -7.55
CA GLU A 30 1.17 -3.27 -7.71
C GLU A 30 1.86 -3.28 -6.33
N ILE A 31 2.97 -4.01 -6.22
CA ILE A 31 3.85 -4.01 -5.05
C ILE A 31 5.26 -3.79 -5.56
N GLY A 32 5.95 -2.80 -5.00
CA GLY A 32 7.35 -2.51 -5.25
C GLY A 32 8.14 -2.51 -3.94
N MET A 33 9.21 -3.29 -3.89
CA MET A 33 10.09 -3.35 -2.73
C MET A 33 11.56 -3.39 -3.13
N ALA A 34 12.39 -2.71 -2.35
CA ALA A 34 13.84 -2.78 -2.48
C ALA A 34 14.47 -3.07 -1.11
N ARG A 35 15.16 -4.20 -1.00
CA ARG A 35 15.93 -4.52 0.20
C ARG A 35 17.26 -3.81 0.15
N VAL A 36 17.47 -2.93 1.11
CA VAL A 36 18.70 -2.17 1.31
C VAL A 36 19.49 -2.80 2.44
N CYS A 37 20.75 -3.13 2.20
CA CYS A 37 21.67 -3.67 3.18
C CYS A 37 22.95 -2.82 3.20
N ASN A 38 23.31 -2.31 4.38
CA ASN A 38 24.47 -1.42 4.53
C ASN A 38 24.46 -0.26 3.52
N GLY A 39 23.30 0.34 3.31
CA GLY A 39 23.11 1.48 2.41
C GLY A 39 23.08 1.18 0.92
N ASN A 40 23.16 -0.07 0.51
CA ASN A 40 23.12 -0.47 -0.89
C ASN A 40 21.90 -1.33 -1.19
N VAL A 41 21.28 -1.14 -2.35
CA VAL A 41 20.21 -2.02 -2.82
C VAL A 41 20.80 -3.42 -3.08
N ALA A 42 20.39 -4.39 -2.30
CA ALA A 42 20.86 -5.77 -2.37
C ALA A 42 19.93 -6.64 -3.22
N ASP A 43 18.62 -6.34 -3.21
CA ASP A 43 17.60 -7.14 -3.91
C ASP A 43 16.37 -6.28 -4.17
N THR A 44 15.55 -6.66 -5.17
CA THR A 44 14.29 -5.98 -5.48
C THR A 44 13.18 -6.98 -5.74
N TYR A 45 11.97 -6.57 -5.41
CA TYR A 45 10.74 -7.31 -5.69
C TYR A 45 9.75 -6.36 -6.34
N SER A 46 9.25 -6.68 -7.51
CA SER A 46 8.22 -5.88 -8.19
C SER A 46 7.23 -6.81 -8.88
N THR A 47 5.93 -6.60 -8.62
CA THR A 47 4.88 -7.40 -9.25
C THR A 47 3.58 -6.63 -9.36
N LEU A 48 2.89 -6.82 -10.48
CA LEU A 48 1.48 -6.46 -10.62
C LEU A 48 0.61 -7.49 -9.89
N VAL A 49 -0.52 -7.04 -9.37
CA VAL A 49 -1.47 -7.83 -8.59
C VAL A 49 -2.85 -7.74 -9.21
N ASN A 50 -3.48 -8.87 -9.47
CA ASN A 50 -4.86 -8.90 -9.94
C ASN A 50 -5.82 -8.55 -8.79
N PRO A 51 -6.51 -7.39 -8.86
CA PRO A 51 -7.45 -6.99 -7.81
C PRO A 51 -8.78 -7.78 -7.84
N GLY A 52 -9.03 -8.55 -8.90
CA GLY A 52 -10.31 -9.25 -9.12
C GLY A 52 -11.49 -8.33 -9.45
N ILE A 53 -11.22 -7.06 -9.73
CA ILE A 53 -12.19 -6.04 -10.14
C ILE A 53 -11.56 -5.15 -11.21
N LYS A 54 -12.39 -4.47 -11.98
CA LYS A 54 -11.90 -3.42 -12.88
C LYS A 54 -11.44 -2.21 -12.08
N ILE A 55 -10.29 -1.68 -12.44
CA ILE A 55 -9.81 -0.40 -11.92
C ILE A 55 -10.47 0.75 -12.67
N SER A 56 -10.69 1.87 -11.97
CA SER A 56 -11.33 3.06 -12.56
C SER A 56 -10.37 3.82 -13.47
N ASP A 57 -10.91 4.59 -14.39
CA ASP A 57 -10.13 5.45 -15.31
C ASP A 57 -9.20 6.39 -14.52
N ARG A 58 -9.66 6.91 -13.38
CA ARG A 58 -8.84 7.74 -12.48
C ARG A 58 -7.58 7.01 -11.97
N ILE A 59 -7.69 5.72 -11.65
CA ILE A 59 -6.54 4.92 -11.20
C ILE A 59 -5.61 4.65 -12.39
N ILE A 60 -6.17 4.36 -13.58
CA ILE A 60 -5.38 4.19 -14.79
C ILE A 60 -4.59 5.47 -15.13
N GLU A 61 -5.24 6.64 -15.04
CA GLU A 61 -4.60 7.93 -15.26
C GLU A 61 -3.47 8.21 -14.26
N LEU A 62 -3.63 7.77 -13.02
CA LEU A 62 -2.65 7.99 -11.95
C LEU A 62 -1.47 7.04 -12.06
N THR A 63 -1.71 5.74 -12.23
CA THR A 63 -0.69 4.69 -12.13
C THR A 63 -0.15 4.24 -13.49
N HIS A 64 -0.85 4.60 -14.58
CA HIS A 64 -0.62 4.11 -15.92
C HIS A 64 -0.71 2.60 -16.08
N ILE A 65 -1.31 1.91 -15.10
CA ILE A 65 -1.58 0.47 -15.14
C ILE A 65 -2.96 0.26 -15.75
N HIS A 66 -3.05 -0.60 -16.76
CA HIS A 66 -4.31 -0.89 -17.45
C HIS A 66 -4.92 -2.23 -16.98
N ASN A 67 -6.25 -2.36 -17.15
CA ASN A 67 -6.98 -3.56 -16.73
C ASN A 67 -6.45 -4.85 -17.39
N GLU A 68 -6.00 -4.74 -18.64
CA GLU A 68 -5.47 -5.85 -19.42
C GLU A 68 -4.17 -6.40 -18.83
N GLU A 69 -3.34 -5.53 -18.22
CA GLU A 69 -2.08 -5.91 -17.57
C GLU A 69 -2.30 -6.69 -16.28
N LEU A 70 -3.45 -6.50 -15.64
CA LEU A 70 -3.78 -7.11 -14.34
C LEU A 70 -4.49 -8.47 -14.47
N THR A 71 -5.09 -8.77 -15.62
CA THR A 71 -6.02 -9.90 -15.79
C THR A 71 -5.39 -11.24 -15.44
N ASP A 72 -4.17 -11.49 -15.92
CA ASP A 72 -3.45 -12.76 -15.75
C ASP A 72 -2.42 -12.71 -14.62
N LYS A 73 -2.47 -11.68 -13.77
CA LYS A 73 -1.55 -11.56 -12.64
C LYS A 73 -2.05 -12.36 -11.43
N PRO A 74 -1.15 -12.79 -10.54
CA PRO A 74 -1.54 -13.46 -9.31
C PRO A 74 -2.35 -12.52 -8.42
N ARG A 75 -3.24 -13.07 -7.61
CA ARG A 75 -3.99 -12.33 -6.59
C ARG A 75 -3.13 -12.16 -5.33
N ILE A 76 -3.45 -11.18 -4.50
CA ILE A 76 -2.69 -10.88 -3.29
C ILE A 76 -2.56 -12.07 -2.32
N ASN A 77 -3.57 -12.94 -2.26
CA ASN A 77 -3.52 -14.14 -1.43
C ASN A 77 -2.49 -15.18 -1.89
N GLU A 78 -2.05 -15.12 -3.15
CA GLU A 78 -1.01 -15.98 -3.71
C GLU A 78 0.40 -15.40 -3.50
N LEU A 79 0.47 -14.08 -3.21
CA LEU A 79 1.73 -13.32 -3.12
C LEU A 79 2.13 -12.95 -1.69
N ILE A 80 1.16 -12.86 -0.78
CA ILE A 80 1.40 -12.22 0.53
C ILE A 80 2.45 -12.95 1.37
N ASP A 81 2.57 -14.26 1.22
CA ASP A 81 3.59 -15.04 1.92
C ASP A 81 5.00 -14.69 1.41
N ASP A 82 5.19 -14.62 0.10
CA ASP A 82 6.45 -14.22 -0.54
C ASP A 82 6.81 -12.77 -0.18
N VAL A 83 5.82 -11.86 -0.14
CA VAL A 83 6.01 -10.47 0.28
C VAL A 83 6.53 -10.39 1.72
N ILE A 84 5.91 -11.14 2.64
CA ILE A 84 6.34 -11.19 4.04
C ILE A 84 7.74 -11.80 4.16
N GLN A 85 8.04 -12.86 3.42
CA GLN A 85 9.35 -13.48 3.39
C GLN A 85 10.43 -12.54 2.82
N PHE A 86 10.09 -11.77 1.78
CA PHE A 86 10.99 -10.76 1.24
C PHE A 86 11.31 -9.66 2.27
N ILE A 87 10.32 -9.20 3.03
CA ILE A 87 10.54 -8.21 4.08
C ILE A 87 11.37 -8.82 5.22
N GLY A 88 11.09 -10.04 5.63
CA GLY A 88 11.79 -10.70 6.73
C GLY A 88 11.74 -9.89 8.03
N ASP A 89 12.88 -9.79 8.70
CA ASP A 89 13.02 -9.06 9.97
C ASP A 89 13.44 -7.58 9.78
N TYR A 90 13.53 -7.11 8.54
CA TYR A 90 13.89 -5.73 8.26
C TYR A 90 12.75 -4.76 8.57
N PRO A 91 13.06 -3.55 9.10
CA PRO A 91 12.06 -2.49 9.15
C PRO A 91 11.65 -2.06 7.75
N ILE A 92 10.40 -1.63 7.61
CA ILE A 92 9.86 -1.13 6.34
C ILE A 92 10.11 0.38 6.26
N LEU A 93 10.61 0.86 5.15
CA LEU A 93 10.73 2.29 4.85
C LEU A 93 9.73 2.65 3.76
N GLY A 94 9.00 3.76 3.92
CA GLY A 94 8.07 4.26 2.90
C GLY A 94 7.70 5.72 3.10
N HIS A 95 6.98 6.28 2.14
CA HIS A 95 6.48 7.65 2.22
C HIS A 95 5.00 7.64 2.65
N ASN A 96 4.71 7.84 3.94
CA ASN A 96 3.46 7.53 4.61
C ASN A 96 3.25 6.01 4.78
N VAL A 97 4.30 5.34 5.18
CA VAL A 97 4.42 3.86 5.23
C VAL A 97 3.26 3.14 5.93
N ILE A 98 2.52 3.82 6.80
CA ILE A 98 1.35 3.21 7.45
C ILE A 98 0.23 2.88 6.44
N PHE A 99 0.14 3.61 5.33
CA PHE A 99 -0.80 3.33 4.25
C PHE A 99 -0.49 1.96 3.63
N ASP A 100 0.72 1.76 3.16
CA ASP A 100 1.17 0.51 2.52
C ASP A 100 1.08 -0.67 3.48
N TYR A 101 1.58 -0.47 4.70
CA TYR A 101 1.49 -1.47 5.76
C TYR A 101 0.05 -1.88 6.04
N SER A 102 -0.91 -0.96 6.01
CA SER A 102 -2.31 -1.25 6.30
C SER A 102 -2.95 -2.24 5.31
N PHE A 103 -2.62 -2.12 4.03
CA PHE A 103 -3.06 -3.03 2.97
C PHE A 103 -2.40 -4.40 3.08
N LEU A 104 -1.07 -4.43 3.26
CA LEU A 104 -0.34 -5.69 3.46
C LEU A 104 -0.77 -6.41 4.75
N LYS A 105 -0.97 -5.65 5.83
CA LYS A 105 -1.50 -6.20 7.10
C LYS A 105 -2.88 -6.81 6.92
N LYS A 106 -3.75 -6.16 6.12
CA LYS A 106 -5.06 -6.69 5.78
C LYS A 106 -4.95 -8.00 5.00
N ALA A 107 -4.08 -8.04 4.00
CA ALA A 107 -3.84 -9.25 3.22
C ALA A 107 -3.29 -10.39 4.09
N ALA A 108 -2.32 -10.11 4.97
CA ALA A 108 -1.75 -11.08 5.90
C ALA A 108 -2.82 -11.67 6.83
N VAL A 109 -3.63 -10.82 7.48
CA VAL A 109 -4.70 -11.27 8.39
C VAL A 109 -5.75 -12.12 7.67
N ASN A 110 -6.11 -11.78 6.44
CA ASN A 110 -7.04 -12.56 5.62
C ASN A 110 -6.48 -13.96 5.30
N ASN A 111 -5.16 -14.09 5.20
CA ASN A 111 -4.47 -15.36 4.93
C ASN A 111 -3.96 -16.07 6.22
N ASN A 112 -4.40 -15.64 7.40
CA ASN A 112 -3.99 -16.17 8.72
C ASN A 112 -2.48 -16.04 8.99
N LEU A 113 -1.83 -15.07 8.38
CA LEU A 113 -0.41 -14.77 8.59
C LEU A 113 -0.24 -13.68 9.66
N VAL A 114 0.86 -13.77 10.39
CA VAL A 114 1.26 -12.74 11.35
C VAL A 114 2.25 -11.81 10.66
N PHE A 115 1.97 -10.52 10.68
CA PHE A 115 2.82 -9.51 10.07
C PHE A 115 2.99 -8.31 11.01
N PRO A 116 3.79 -8.45 12.09
CA PRO A 116 4.28 -7.31 12.86
C PRO A 116 5.39 -6.63 12.05
N SER A 117 5.48 -5.31 12.12
CA SER A 117 6.58 -4.59 11.49
C SER A 117 6.86 -3.29 12.22
N ALA A 118 8.09 -2.82 12.07
CA ALA A 118 8.50 -1.48 12.44
C ALA A 118 8.78 -0.67 11.17
N GLY A 119 8.53 0.63 11.20
CA GLY A 119 8.61 1.46 10.00
C GLY A 119 9.42 2.73 10.18
N ILE A 120 9.99 3.16 9.09
CA ILE A 120 10.64 4.45 8.88
C ILE A 120 9.76 5.23 7.91
N ASP A 121 9.21 6.36 8.34
CA ASP A 121 8.25 7.14 7.56
C ASP A 121 8.90 8.44 7.06
N THR A 122 9.22 8.49 5.77
CA THR A 122 9.87 9.66 5.16
C THR A 122 8.97 10.88 5.10
N LEU A 123 7.64 10.73 5.10
CA LEU A 123 6.71 11.86 5.21
C LEU A 123 6.78 12.50 6.59
N LYS A 124 6.80 11.69 7.66
CA LYS A 124 6.96 12.20 9.04
C LYS A 124 8.33 12.85 9.20
N MET A 125 9.36 12.25 8.62
CA MET A 125 10.72 12.78 8.61
C MET A 125 10.76 14.15 7.90
N ALA A 126 10.17 14.27 6.69
CA ALA A 126 10.11 15.52 5.95
C ALA A 126 9.37 16.63 6.70
N ARG A 127 8.26 16.31 7.36
CA ARG A 127 7.51 17.28 8.19
C ARG A 127 8.35 17.85 9.34
N ARG A 128 9.28 17.08 9.86
CA ARG A 128 10.14 17.49 10.97
C ARG A 128 11.42 18.20 10.53
N ILE A 129 12.04 17.71 9.46
CA ILE A 129 13.36 18.19 8.99
C ILE A 129 13.20 19.40 8.06
N LEU A 130 12.15 19.43 7.26
CA LEU A 130 11.89 20.44 6.24
C LEU A 130 10.52 21.12 6.52
N PRO A 131 10.31 21.69 7.73
CA PRO A 131 9.01 22.26 8.10
C PRO A 131 8.58 23.42 7.20
N GLU A 132 9.55 24.14 6.62
CA GLU A 132 9.37 25.32 5.76
C GLU A 132 8.76 24.99 4.39
N LEU A 133 8.87 23.77 3.92
CA LEU A 133 8.30 23.39 2.64
C LEU A 133 6.77 23.37 2.72
N GLU A 134 6.10 23.90 1.70
CA GLU A 134 4.64 23.89 1.61
C GLU A 134 4.10 22.47 1.41
N HIS A 135 4.73 21.72 0.51
CA HIS A 135 4.32 20.35 0.17
C HIS A 135 5.39 19.33 0.57
N LYS A 136 4.92 18.14 0.92
CA LYS A 136 5.78 17.00 1.30
C LYS A 136 5.36 15.73 0.55
N LYS A 137 4.80 15.89 -0.67
CA LYS A 137 4.54 14.76 -1.56
C LYS A 137 5.86 14.18 -2.04
N LEU A 138 5.86 12.90 -2.40
CA LEU A 138 7.04 12.18 -2.85
C LEU A 138 7.73 12.90 -4.01
N ASP A 139 6.99 13.21 -5.08
CA ASP A 139 7.49 13.88 -6.28
C ASP A 139 8.13 15.24 -5.96
N TYR A 140 7.42 16.05 -5.14
CA TYR A 140 7.92 17.36 -4.74
C TYR A 140 9.23 17.27 -3.94
N LEU A 141 9.33 16.26 -3.06
CA LEU A 141 10.57 16.05 -2.30
C LEU A 141 11.70 15.52 -3.19
N CYS A 142 11.41 14.69 -4.18
CA CYS A 142 12.38 14.24 -5.17
C CYS A 142 12.97 15.43 -5.94
N GLU A 143 12.12 16.32 -6.45
CA GLU A 143 12.53 17.54 -7.14
C GLU A 143 13.40 18.43 -6.23
N TYR A 144 12.92 18.74 -5.02
CA TYR A 144 13.62 19.59 -4.05
C TYR A 144 14.97 19.04 -3.64
N LEU A 145 15.05 17.72 -3.40
CA LEU A 145 16.28 17.04 -2.96
C LEU A 145 17.16 16.58 -4.12
N LYS A 146 16.75 16.83 -5.36
CA LYS A 146 17.44 16.42 -6.60
C LYS A 146 17.66 14.92 -6.66
N ILE A 147 16.61 14.17 -6.45
CA ILE A 147 16.54 12.72 -6.58
C ILE A 147 15.81 12.42 -7.89
N ASP A 148 16.34 11.50 -8.67
CA ASP A 148 15.66 10.99 -9.86
C ASP A 148 14.50 10.10 -9.42
N PRO A 149 13.23 10.45 -9.72
CA PRO A 149 12.08 9.66 -9.28
C PRO A 149 11.86 8.39 -10.13
N GLY A 150 12.62 8.18 -11.21
CA GLY A 150 12.33 7.11 -12.17
C GLY A 150 10.96 7.30 -12.83
N ASN A 151 10.18 6.22 -12.93
CA ASN A 151 8.80 6.28 -13.42
C ASN A 151 7.85 6.50 -12.24
N SER A 152 7.53 7.74 -11.93
CA SER A 152 6.57 8.09 -10.87
C SER A 152 5.26 7.30 -11.02
N HIS A 153 4.67 6.93 -9.89
CA HIS A 153 3.49 6.05 -9.81
C HIS A 153 3.74 4.62 -10.32
N ARG A 154 4.98 4.16 -10.20
CA ARG A 154 5.36 2.76 -10.26
C ARG A 154 5.97 2.38 -8.92
N ALA A 155 5.37 1.42 -8.26
CA ALA A 155 5.63 1.11 -6.86
C ALA A 155 7.12 0.89 -6.54
N LEU A 156 7.90 0.24 -7.41
CA LEU A 156 9.34 0.04 -7.16
C LEU A 156 10.12 1.36 -7.25
N ASP A 157 9.83 2.21 -8.23
CA ASP A 157 10.50 3.49 -8.40
C ASP A 157 10.15 4.44 -7.24
N ASP A 158 8.90 4.43 -6.76
CA ASP A 158 8.46 5.23 -5.62
C ASP A 158 9.07 4.72 -4.30
N ALA A 159 9.22 3.41 -4.11
CA ALA A 159 9.97 2.83 -3.00
C ALA A 159 11.45 3.26 -3.00
N LEU A 160 12.11 3.23 -4.16
CA LEU A 160 13.50 3.69 -4.33
C LEU A 160 13.62 5.20 -4.09
N SER A 161 12.65 5.99 -4.56
CA SER A 161 12.55 7.43 -4.31
C SER A 161 12.43 7.74 -2.82
N ALA A 162 11.57 7.02 -2.10
CA ALA A 162 11.45 7.14 -0.64
C ALA A 162 12.77 6.81 0.07
N SER A 163 13.49 5.78 -0.39
CA SER A 163 14.83 5.45 0.09
C SER A 163 15.82 6.58 -0.15
N GLY A 164 15.84 7.15 -1.35
CA GLY A 164 16.71 8.29 -1.70
C GLY A 164 16.42 9.52 -0.84
N ILE A 165 15.12 9.83 -0.60
CA ILE A 165 14.67 10.91 0.28
C ILE A 165 15.18 10.70 1.70
N TYR A 166 15.07 9.47 2.23
CA TYR A 166 15.56 9.12 3.56
C TYR A 166 17.05 9.44 3.70
N TRP A 167 17.89 9.00 2.75
CA TRP A 167 19.33 9.25 2.76
C TRP A 167 19.65 10.74 2.68
N LYS A 168 18.99 11.47 1.79
CA LYS A 168 19.22 12.93 1.64
C LYS A 168 18.82 13.70 2.90
N MET A 169 17.66 13.41 3.47
CA MET A 169 17.22 14.09 4.68
C MET A 169 18.12 13.80 5.88
N TYR A 170 18.62 12.56 5.98
CA TYR A 170 19.59 12.22 7.02
C TYR A 170 20.87 13.06 6.92
N THR A 171 21.38 13.28 5.69
CA THR A 171 22.59 14.11 5.47
C THR A 171 22.36 15.59 5.78
N ILE A 172 21.13 16.10 5.66
CA ILE A 172 20.79 17.50 5.97
C ILE A 172 20.80 17.74 7.48
N LYS A 173 20.36 16.77 8.28
CA LYS A 173 20.24 16.94 9.73
C LYS A 173 20.78 15.71 10.47
N LEU A 174 22.09 15.68 10.61
CA LEU A 174 22.84 14.56 11.22
C LEU A 174 22.58 14.38 12.74
N ASP A 175 22.09 15.42 13.46
CA ASP A 175 22.26 15.44 14.92
C ASP A 175 21.03 15.16 15.77
N ASP A 176 19.81 15.13 15.25
CA ASP A 176 18.61 14.84 16.08
C ASP A 176 17.33 14.63 15.26
N SER A 177 17.30 13.67 14.36
CA SER A 177 16.08 13.39 13.61
C SER A 177 15.05 12.57 14.42
N GLY A 178 15.50 11.78 15.39
CA GLY A 178 14.66 10.84 16.14
C GLY A 178 14.13 9.67 15.27
N PHE A 179 14.77 9.46 14.10
CA PHE A 179 14.42 8.39 13.16
C PHE A 179 15.48 7.28 13.11
N GLU A 180 16.37 7.26 14.10
CA GLU A 180 17.41 6.23 14.26
C GLU A 180 16.85 4.92 14.81
N ILE A 181 15.58 4.91 15.23
CA ILE A 181 14.87 3.72 15.71
C ILE A 181 13.55 3.64 14.91
N PRO A 182 13.29 2.53 14.20
CA PRO A 182 12.03 2.33 13.54
C PRO A 182 10.87 2.35 14.55
N SER A 183 9.76 2.97 14.18
CA SER A 183 8.57 2.98 15.01
C SER A 183 7.72 1.75 14.73
N GLU A 184 7.13 1.15 15.76
CA GLU A 184 6.15 0.08 15.57
C GLU A 184 5.00 0.58 14.68
N LEU A 185 4.67 -0.21 13.65
CA LEU A 185 3.53 0.04 12.77
C LEU A 185 2.31 -0.67 13.35
N VAL A 186 1.38 0.12 13.89
CA VAL A 186 0.16 -0.40 14.49
C VAL A 186 -1.03 -0.13 13.58
N TYR A 187 -1.65 -1.18 13.07
CA TYR A 187 -2.89 -1.12 12.31
C TYR A 187 -3.81 -2.28 12.72
N SER A 188 -4.99 -1.94 13.23
CA SER A 188 -5.97 -2.93 13.67
C SER A 188 -6.84 -3.39 12.50
N VAL A 189 -6.82 -4.68 12.21
CA VAL A 189 -7.54 -5.29 11.10
C VAL A 189 -8.39 -6.44 11.61
N LYS A 190 -9.63 -6.51 11.14
CA LYS A 190 -10.46 -7.72 11.28
C LYS A 190 -10.39 -8.54 10.00
N LYS A 191 -10.29 -9.86 10.15
CA LYS A 191 -10.39 -10.79 9.03
C LYS A 191 -11.73 -10.62 8.32
N ASP A 192 -11.71 -10.66 7.00
CA ASP A 192 -12.92 -10.63 6.20
C ASP A 192 -13.77 -11.88 6.46
N SER A 193 -15.07 -11.67 6.53
CA SER A 193 -16.03 -12.76 6.62
C SER A 193 -16.72 -12.93 5.27
N PRO A 194 -17.01 -14.17 4.83
CA PRO A 194 -17.78 -14.42 3.63
C PRO A 194 -19.15 -13.73 3.68
N ILE A 195 -19.71 -13.44 2.52
CA ILE A 195 -21.09 -12.95 2.39
C ILE A 195 -22.06 -13.88 3.15
N THR A 196 -23.00 -13.32 3.89
CA THR A 196 -24.05 -14.12 4.54
C THR A 196 -25.11 -14.54 3.53
N GLN A 197 -25.86 -15.63 3.85
CA GLN A 197 -26.96 -16.07 3.00
C GLN A 197 -28.03 -14.98 2.83
N ALA A 198 -28.32 -14.22 3.90
CA ALA A 198 -29.27 -13.11 3.85
C ALA A 198 -28.81 -11.99 2.89
N GLN A 199 -27.54 -11.59 2.97
CA GLN A 199 -26.97 -10.60 2.04
C GLN A 199 -26.96 -11.11 0.61
N ARG A 200 -26.59 -12.38 0.40
CA ARG A 200 -26.61 -13.03 -0.91
C ARG A 200 -27.99 -12.95 -1.55
N ASN A 201 -29.01 -13.42 -0.84
CA ASN A 201 -30.38 -13.41 -1.33
C ASN A 201 -30.87 -11.99 -1.65
N TYR A 202 -30.59 -11.04 -0.75
CA TYR A 202 -31.03 -9.66 -0.92
C TYR A 202 -30.29 -8.96 -2.09
N LEU A 203 -28.97 -9.13 -2.19
CA LEU A 203 -28.20 -8.56 -3.29
C LEU A 203 -28.61 -9.16 -4.64
N THR A 204 -28.84 -10.48 -4.70
CA THR A 204 -29.33 -11.14 -5.92
C THR A 204 -30.67 -10.54 -6.36
N ALA A 205 -31.61 -10.34 -5.42
CA ALA A 205 -32.91 -9.74 -5.73
C ALA A 205 -32.77 -8.30 -6.28
N LEU A 206 -31.90 -7.49 -5.68
CA LEU A 206 -31.63 -6.11 -6.13
C LEU A 206 -31.00 -6.09 -7.52
N VAL A 207 -30.01 -6.95 -7.77
CA VAL A 207 -29.32 -7.07 -9.06
C VAL A 207 -30.31 -7.43 -10.18
N VAL A 208 -31.17 -8.40 -9.94
CA VAL A 208 -32.21 -8.83 -10.89
C VAL A 208 -33.24 -7.72 -11.10
N LYS A 209 -33.76 -7.11 -10.01
CA LYS A 209 -34.77 -6.06 -10.06
C LYS A 209 -34.34 -4.85 -10.84
N HIS A 210 -33.09 -4.42 -10.66
CA HIS A 210 -32.57 -3.17 -11.24
C HIS A 210 -31.64 -3.39 -12.44
N ASN A 211 -31.47 -4.66 -12.88
CA ASN A 211 -30.58 -5.05 -13.98
C ASN A 211 -29.15 -4.51 -13.82
N VAL A 212 -28.60 -4.62 -12.60
CA VAL A 212 -27.27 -4.10 -12.27
C VAL A 212 -26.22 -5.14 -12.63
N LYS A 213 -25.11 -4.68 -13.25
CA LYS A 213 -23.92 -5.51 -13.46
C LYS A 213 -22.95 -5.31 -12.30
N LEU A 214 -22.57 -6.40 -11.65
CA LEU A 214 -21.57 -6.40 -10.56
C LEU A 214 -20.18 -6.67 -11.12
N ASP A 215 -19.17 -6.04 -10.52
CA ASP A 215 -17.76 -6.23 -10.86
C ASP A 215 -17.18 -7.54 -10.28
N ILE A 216 -17.79 -8.04 -9.18
CA ILE A 216 -17.38 -9.26 -8.48
C ILE A 216 -18.58 -10.21 -8.44
N PRO A 217 -18.40 -11.52 -8.71
CA PRO A 217 -19.43 -12.52 -8.49
C PRO A 217 -19.91 -12.50 -7.03
N ILE A 218 -21.22 -12.61 -6.81
CA ILE A 218 -21.82 -12.55 -5.47
C ILE A 218 -21.19 -13.58 -4.53
N ASP A 219 -20.84 -14.75 -5.05
CA ASP A 219 -20.26 -15.86 -4.29
C ASP A 219 -18.83 -15.59 -3.78
N GLU A 220 -18.11 -14.67 -4.43
CA GLU A 220 -16.76 -14.26 -4.07
C GLU A 220 -16.74 -13.04 -3.14
N MET A 221 -17.90 -12.48 -2.81
CA MET A 221 -17.97 -11.28 -1.98
C MET A 221 -17.75 -11.58 -0.50
N THR A 222 -17.10 -10.62 0.17
CA THR A 222 -17.12 -10.55 1.63
C THR A 222 -18.37 -9.82 2.12
N LYS A 223 -18.70 -9.96 3.41
CA LYS A 223 -19.77 -9.20 4.06
C LYS A 223 -19.72 -7.71 3.76
N SER A 224 -18.52 -7.13 3.84
CA SER A 224 -18.30 -5.70 3.65
C SER A 224 -18.55 -5.28 2.20
N ILE A 225 -18.09 -6.08 1.24
CA ILE A 225 -18.31 -5.82 -0.20
C ILE A 225 -19.78 -5.94 -0.53
N ALA A 226 -20.45 -6.98 -0.05
CA ALA A 226 -21.89 -7.18 -0.27
C ALA A 226 -22.72 -6.02 0.31
N SER A 227 -22.45 -5.58 1.55
CA SER A 227 -23.14 -4.42 2.14
C SER A 227 -22.99 -3.17 1.27
N ARG A 228 -21.79 -2.86 0.80
CA ARG A 228 -21.56 -1.67 -0.05
C ARG A 228 -22.30 -1.75 -1.38
N ASN A 229 -22.30 -2.91 -2.04
CA ASN A 229 -23.07 -3.07 -3.28
C ASN A 229 -24.56 -2.91 -3.03
N ILE A 230 -25.10 -3.45 -1.93
CA ILE A 230 -26.48 -3.24 -1.52
C ILE A 230 -26.75 -1.74 -1.32
N ASP A 231 -25.93 -1.06 -0.52
CA ASP A 231 -26.10 0.36 -0.21
C ASP A 231 -26.01 1.23 -1.48
N LYS A 232 -25.07 0.91 -2.38
CA LYS A 232 -24.92 1.59 -3.68
C LYS A 232 -26.18 1.46 -4.52
N ILE A 233 -26.68 0.23 -4.72
CA ILE A 233 -27.90 -0.03 -5.51
C ILE A 233 -29.10 0.68 -4.90
N LEU A 234 -29.25 0.62 -3.58
CA LEU A 234 -30.36 1.32 -2.89
C LEU A 234 -30.26 2.83 -3.00
N SER A 235 -29.06 3.39 -3.02
CA SER A 235 -28.84 4.83 -3.20
C SER A 235 -29.17 5.30 -4.61
N GLU A 236 -28.88 4.46 -5.62
CA GLU A 236 -29.08 4.81 -7.04
C GLU A 236 -30.54 4.56 -7.50
N TYR A 237 -31.17 3.51 -7.02
CA TYR A 237 -32.46 3.00 -7.56
C TYR A 237 -33.58 2.97 -6.53
N GLY A 238 -33.31 3.22 -5.25
CA GLY A 238 -34.29 3.06 -4.17
C GLY A 238 -34.51 1.62 -3.74
N LYS A 239 -35.45 1.41 -2.81
CA LYS A 239 -35.83 0.07 -2.32
C LYS A 239 -36.76 -0.68 -3.27
#